data_22603a7776767bea716b9f692d5702a4
#
_entry.id   22603a7776767bea716b9f692d5702a4
#
_cell.length_a   1.000
_cell.length_b   1.000
_cell.length_c   1.000
_cell.angle_alpha   90.00
_cell.angle_beta   90.00
_cell.angle_gamma   90.00
#
_symmetry.space_group_name_H-M   'P 1'
#
loop_
_entity.id
_entity.type
_entity.pdbx_description
1 polymer ?
#
loop_
_entity_poly.entity_id
_entity_poly.type
_entity_poly.pdbx_seq_one_letter_code
_entity_poly.pdbx_strand_id
1 'polypeptide(L)'
;MFDDPDWDGPPIQDEDFGKVSQPTGTATKTGAKGNGDGDDVGANRDRTSTDPSVPINKYRVGRQEFQVIAERVSYYNNGQLTTESLKDYTRRTVSEAYQSLDRFLNKWNEVDRKQAIVEELEGHGVILEALKDMVGKDYDLFDLVCHVAFDRPALTRKERADKVRKRDVFAKYGETARTVLNALLDKYADQGIIAIEDTKVLQLDSFAKLGTPVELVRSFGNKQQYKAAIRELESLLHEDQRA
;
A
#
# COMPACT_ATOMS: atom_id res chain seq x y z
N MET A 1 -3.17 -27.41 -19.19
CA MET A 1 -2.50 -28.70 -19.18
C MET A 1 -1.03 -28.35 -18.90
N PHE A 2 -0.61 -28.52 -17.67
CA PHE A 2 0.79 -28.30 -17.29
C PHE A 2 1.48 -29.66 -17.33
N ASP A 3 2.26 -29.90 -18.39
CA ASP A 3 3.17 -31.03 -18.45
C ASP A 3 4.49 -30.59 -17.82
N ASP A 4 4.66 -30.91 -16.55
CA ASP A 4 5.94 -30.85 -15.86
C ASP A 4 6.49 -32.28 -15.85
N PRO A 5 7.58 -32.59 -16.59
CA PRO A 5 8.10 -33.94 -16.70
C PRO A 5 8.75 -34.48 -15.43
N ASP A 6 8.93 -33.64 -14.40
CA ASP A 6 9.51 -34.03 -13.09
C ASP A 6 8.43 -34.20 -11.99
N TRP A 7 7.14 -34.10 -12.32
CA TRP A 7 6.03 -34.31 -11.38
C TRP A 7 5.65 -35.81 -11.32
N ASP A 8 5.91 -36.46 -10.20
CA ASP A 8 5.62 -37.89 -9.93
C ASP A 8 4.41 -38.12 -9.01
N GLY A 9 3.65 -37.08 -8.66
CA GLY A 9 2.45 -37.15 -7.81
C GLY A 9 1.13 -37.05 -8.60
N PRO A 10 0.01 -37.54 -8.02
CA PRO A 10 -1.30 -37.38 -8.62
C PRO A 10 -1.69 -35.92 -8.72
N PRO A 11 -2.45 -35.49 -9.76
CA PRO A 11 -2.88 -34.11 -9.90
C PRO A 11 -3.74 -33.68 -8.73
N ILE A 12 -3.43 -32.53 -8.14
CA ILE A 12 -4.23 -31.90 -7.07
C ILE A 12 -5.59 -31.53 -7.67
N GLN A 13 -6.67 -32.15 -7.21
CA GLN A 13 -8.01 -31.80 -7.62
C GLN A 13 -8.52 -30.64 -6.75
N ASP A 14 -9.19 -29.65 -7.36
CA ASP A 14 -9.72 -28.44 -6.69
C ASP A 14 -10.75 -28.72 -5.58
N GLU A 15 -11.17 -29.99 -5.39
CA GLU A 15 -12.15 -30.41 -4.40
C GLU A 15 -11.55 -30.62 -2.99
N ASP A 16 -10.24 -30.67 -2.83
CA ASP A 16 -9.59 -30.93 -1.53
C ASP A 16 -9.45 -29.69 -0.62
N PHE A 17 -9.82 -28.50 -1.08
CA PHE A 17 -9.76 -27.26 -0.28
C PHE A 17 -11.05 -26.89 0.45
N GLY A 18 -12.06 -27.75 0.46
CA GLY A 18 -13.42 -27.39 0.85
C GLY A 18 -14.10 -28.18 1.98
N LYS A 19 -13.41 -28.85 2.90
CA LYS A 19 -14.10 -29.46 4.08
C LYS A 19 -13.28 -29.31 5.36
N VAL A 20 -13.51 -28.21 6.06
CA VAL A 20 -13.21 -28.11 7.49
C VAL A 20 -14.30 -28.87 8.23
N SER A 21 -13.98 -30.09 8.71
CA SER A 21 -14.84 -30.87 9.61
C SER A 21 -14.84 -30.23 10.99
N GLN A 22 -16.01 -29.84 11.47
CA GLN A 22 -16.21 -29.41 12.85
C GLN A 22 -15.94 -30.59 13.83
N PRO A 23 -15.25 -30.38 14.96
CA PRO A 23 -15.11 -31.38 15.98
C PRO A 23 -16.39 -31.41 16.86
N THR A 24 -17.17 -32.46 16.76
CA THR A 24 -18.20 -32.82 17.75
C THR A 24 -17.50 -33.35 18.99
N GLY A 25 -17.66 -32.63 20.10
CA GLY A 25 -17.17 -33.09 21.40
C GLY A 25 -17.96 -34.26 21.96
N THR A 26 -17.25 -35.22 22.50
CA THR A 26 -17.78 -36.09 23.58
C THR A 26 -16.64 -36.49 24.50
N ALA A 27 -16.77 -36.11 25.75
CA ALA A 27 -15.85 -36.46 26.82
C ALA A 27 -15.98 -37.93 27.22
N THR A 28 -14.85 -38.61 27.42
CA THR A 28 -14.80 -39.75 28.36
C THR A 28 -13.42 -39.82 29.00
N LYS A 29 -13.42 -39.78 30.34
CA LYS A 29 -12.27 -40.04 31.22
C LYS A 29 -11.97 -41.53 31.23
N THR A 30 -10.72 -41.91 31.20
CA THR A 30 -10.15 -42.95 32.07
C THR A 30 -8.64 -42.90 32.06
N GLY A 31 -8.02 -43.01 33.22
CA GLY A 31 -6.59 -42.89 33.46
C GLY A 31 -5.86 -44.24 33.30
N ALA A 32 -4.56 -44.16 33.17
CA ALA A 32 -3.59 -45.14 33.73
C ALA A 32 -2.16 -44.59 33.63
N LYS A 33 -1.40 -44.82 34.70
CA LYS A 33 0.02 -44.54 34.92
C LYS A 33 0.92 -45.41 34.01
N GLY A 34 2.07 -44.89 33.64
CA GLY A 34 3.20 -45.68 33.10
C GLY A 34 4.47 -44.83 33.06
N ASN A 35 5.41 -45.09 33.97
CA ASN A 35 6.81 -44.60 33.95
C ASN A 35 7.56 -45.22 32.80
N GLY A 36 8.52 -44.44 32.24
CA GLY A 36 9.53 -44.97 31.31
C GLY A 36 10.56 -43.88 30.96
N ASP A 37 11.71 -43.93 31.64
CA ASP A 37 12.94 -43.23 31.29
C ASP A 37 13.38 -43.61 29.86
N GLY A 38 13.94 -42.65 29.14
CA GLY A 38 14.62 -42.86 27.84
C GLY A 38 15.17 -41.56 27.27
N ASP A 39 16.43 -41.29 27.56
CA ASP A 39 17.27 -40.30 26.87
C ASP A 39 17.18 -40.53 25.37
N ASP A 40 16.89 -39.47 24.59
CA ASP A 40 17.38 -39.36 23.22
C ASP A 40 17.62 -37.89 22.84
N VAL A 41 18.86 -37.67 22.45
CA VAL A 41 19.46 -36.41 22.04
C VAL A 41 19.05 -36.04 20.62
N GLY A 42 18.63 -34.82 20.43
CA GLY A 42 18.97 -34.08 19.22
C GLY A 42 18.06 -34.24 18.01
N ALA A 43 17.07 -33.36 17.90
CA ALA A 43 16.73 -32.75 16.63
C ALA A 43 16.03 -31.42 16.91
N ASN A 44 16.73 -30.35 16.72
CA ASN A 44 16.19 -29.00 16.67
C ASN A 44 15.22 -28.91 15.48
N ARG A 45 13.98 -29.31 15.70
CA ARG A 45 12.88 -29.02 14.78
C ARG A 45 12.41 -27.62 15.13
N ASP A 46 12.84 -26.68 14.31
CA ASP A 46 12.25 -25.34 14.20
C ASP A 46 10.72 -25.49 14.02
N ARG A 47 10.03 -25.56 15.16
CA ARG A 47 8.58 -25.46 15.20
C ARG A 47 8.27 -23.98 15.09
N THR A 48 8.11 -23.50 13.87
CA THR A 48 7.28 -22.32 13.62
C THR A 48 5.89 -22.65 14.15
N SER A 49 5.65 -22.30 15.41
CA SER A 49 4.32 -22.34 16.00
C SER A 49 3.46 -21.32 15.28
N THR A 50 2.78 -21.78 14.24
CA THR A 50 1.74 -21.00 13.57
C THR A 50 0.57 -20.99 14.53
N ASP A 51 0.46 -19.93 15.34
CA ASP A 51 -0.75 -19.65 16.10
C ASP A 51 -1.89 -19.45 15.08
N PRO A 52 -2.94 -20.30 15.06
CA PRO A 52 -4.01 -20.22 14.07
C PRO A 52 -4.86 -18.95 14.19
N SER A 53 -4.61 -18.09 15.16
CA SER A 53 -5.31 -16.82 15.36
C SER A 53 -4.69 -15.63 14.61
N VAL A 54 -3.46 -15.76 14.08
CA VAL A 54 -2.79 -14.66 13.37
C VAL A 54 -3.06 -14.77 11.87
N PRO A 55 -3.70 -13.77 11.24
CA PRO A 55 -4.00 -13.81 9.82
C PRO A 55 -2.68 -13.75 9.01
N ILE A 56 -2.56 -14.66 8.06
CA ILE A 56 -1.47 -14.67 7.07
C ILE A 56 -1.97 -13.97 5.82
N ASN A 57 -1.43 -12.79 5.55
CA ASN A 57 -1.72 -12.06 4.32
C ASN A 57 -0.66 -12.38 3.27
N LYS A 58 -1.09 -12.85 2.10
CA LYS A 58 -0.20 -13.15 0.98
C LYS A 58 -0.29 -12.02 -0.04
N TYR A 59 0.84 -11.50 -0.42
CA TYR A 59 0.96 -10.45 -1.43
C TYR A 59 1.84 -10.94 -2.57
N ARG A 60 1.53 -10.52 -3.78
CA ARG A 60 2.34 -10.81 -4.96
C ARG A 60 2.79 -9.49 -5.59
N VAL A 61 4.10 -9.30 -5.65
CA VAL A 61 4.71 -8.12 -6.27
C VAL A 61 5.62 -8.59 -7.40
N GLY A 62 5.23 -8.29 -8.63
CA GLY A 62 5.89 -8.81 -9.82
C GLY A 62 5.82 -10.34 -9.90
N ARG A 63 7.00 -10.99 -9.88
CA ARG A 63 7.13 -12.46 -9.88
C ARG A 63 7.38 -13.07 -8.51
N GLN A 64 7.46 -12.25 -7.48
CA GLN A 64 7.79 -12.69 -6.11
C GLN A 64 6.55 -12.75 -5.23
N GLU A 65 6.46 -13.79 -4.41
CA GLU A 65 5.42 -13.94 -3.39
C GLU A 65 5.96 -13.55 -2.02
N PHE A 66 5.13 -12.82 -1.26
CA PHE A 66 5.43 -12.38 0.09
C PHE A 66 4.32 -12.85 1.03
N GLN A 67 4.70 -13.29 2.21
CA GLN A 67 3.78 -13.60 3.30
C GLN A 67 4.01 -12.60 4.42
N VAL A 68 2.95 -11.90 4.83
CA VAL A 68 2.99 -10.97 5.95
C VAL A 68 2.17 -11.57 7.09
N ILE A 69 2.85 -11.83 8.20
CA ILE A 69 2.29 -12.40 9.42
C ILE A 69 2.69 -11.46 10.55
N ALA A 70 1.72 -10.83 11.22
CA ALA A 70 1.98 -9.91 12.33
C ALA A 70 3.10 -8.90 11.99
N GLU A 71 2.97 -8.21 10.85
CA GLU A 71 3.92 -7.19 10.35
C GLU A 71 5.33 -7.73 9.99
N ARG A 72 5.49 -9.05 9.85
CA ARG A 72 6.73 -9.66 9.38
C ARG A 72 6.57 -10.17 7.95
N VAL A 73 7.55 -9.86 7.11
CA VAL A 73 7.60 -10.29 5.71
C VAL A 73 8.51 -11.49 5.59
N SER A 74 8.01 -12.54 4.95
CA SER A 74 8.81 -13.71 4.58
C SER A 74 8.86 -13.82 3.06
N TYR A 75 10.05 -13.98 2.52
CA TYR A 75 10.29 -14.08 1.07
C TYR A 75 11.57 -14.90 0.79
N TYR A 76 11.69 -15.40 -0.43
CA TYR A 76 12.91 -16.09 -0.85
C TYR A 76 13.92 -15.11 -1.44
N ASN A 77 15.11 -15.07 -0.85
CA ASN A 77 16.26 -14.33 -1.35
C ASN A 77 17.36 -15.33 -1.73
N ASN A 78 17.73 -15.40 -3.00
CA ASN A 78 18.71 -16.34 -3.52
C ASN A 78 18.45 -17.80 -3.09
N GLY A 79 17.20 -18.22 -3.06
CA GLY A 79 16.78 -19.57 -2.66
C GLY A 79 16.74 -19.81 -1.14
N GLN A 80 17.05 -18.81 -0.32
CA GLN A 80 16.96 -18.88 1.14
C GLN A 80 15.73 -18.11 1.64
N LEU A 81 14.93 -18.74 2.50
CA LEU A 81 13.81 -18.07 3.16
C LEU A 81 14.33 -17.03 4.15
N THR A 82 13.97 -15.77 3.91
CA THR A 82 14.32 -14.62 4.76
C THR A 82 13.06 -14.08 5.40
N THR A 83 13.13 -13.73 6.68
CA THR A 83 12.02 -13.12 7.43
C THR A 83 12.53 -11.89 8.18
N GLU A 84 11.91 -10.74 7.93
CA GLU A 84 12.23 -9.48 8.60
C GLU A 84 10.94 -8.67 8.88
N SER A 85 11.01 -7.55 9.62
CA SER A 85 9.84 -6.70 9.80
C SER A 85 9.47 -6.02 8.46
N LEU A 86 8.16 -5.80 8.23
CA LEU A 86 7.69 -5.08 7.04
C LEU A 86 8.30 -3.67 6.95
N LYS A 87 8.50 -3.03 8.11
CA LYS A 87 9.14 -1.72 8.21
C LYS A 87 10.59 -1.75 7.73
N ASP A 88 11.40 -2.71 8.22
CA ASP A 88 12.81 -2.80 7.87
C ASP A 88 13.00 -3.22 6.40
N TYR A 89 12.19 -4.17 5.94
CA TYR A 89 12.13 -4.56 4.54
C TYR A 89 11.86 -3.36 3.63
N THR A 90 10.79 -2.60 3.93
CA THR A 90 10.40 -1.43 3.13
C THR A 90 11.48 -0.34 3.17
N ARG A 91 12.03 -0.05 4.36
CA ARG A 91 13.11 0.94 4.53
C ARG A 91 14.31 0.59 3.67
N ARG A 92 14.77 -0.65 3.73
CA ARG A 92 15.88 -1.13 2.92
C ARG A 92 15.58 -1.01 1.43
N THR A 93 14.43 -1.51 0.98
CA THR A 93 14.02 -1.51 -0.43
C THR A 93 13.92 -0.08 -1.00
N VAL A 94 13.29 0.84 -0.25
CA VAL A 94 13.17 2.25 -0.65
C VAL A 94 14.53 2.95 -0.63
N SER A 95 15.39 2.65 0.37
CA SER A 95 16.73 3.24 0.45
C SER A 95 17.65 2.76 -0.68
N GLU A 96 17.51 1.51 -1.11
CA GLU A 96 18.23 0.98 -2.29
C GLU A 96 17.78 1.69 -3.58
N ALA A 97 16.47 1.97 -3.74
CA ALA A 97 15.91 2.63 -4.91
C ALA A 97 16.23 4.13 -4.96
N TYR A 98 16.04 4.85 -3.86
CA TYR A 98 16.11 6.32 -3.83
C TYR A 98 17.30 6.89 -3.06
N GLN A 99 18.01 6.08 -2.27
CA GLN A 99 19.19 6.43 -1.47
C GLN A 99 18.97 7.47 -0.36
N SER A 100 18.04 8.42 -0.51
CA SER A 100 17.72 9.45 0.48
C SER A 100 16.31 9.99 0.31
N LEU A 101 15.78 10.60 1.39
CA LEU A 101 14.51 11.33 1.34
C LEU A 101 14.50 12.39 0.25
N ASP A 102 15.58 13.20 0.15
CA ASP A 102 15.65 14.29 -0.82
C ASP A 102 15.54 13.79 -2.27
N ARG A 103 16.17 12.65 -2.58
CA ARG A 103 16.05 12.03 -3.90
C ARG A 103 14.64 11.51 -4.17
N PHE A 104 14.00 10.91 -3.17
CA PHE A 104 12.61 10.49 -3.27
C PHE A 104 11.69 11.71 -3.51
N LEU A 105 11.86 12.79 -2.72
CA LEU A 105 11.07 14.03 -2.86
C LEU A 105 11.27 14.69 -4.23
N ASN A 106 12.49 14.73 -4.72
CA ASN A 106 12.78 15.28 -6.05
C ASN A 106 12.09 14.45 -7.13
N LYS A 107 12.26 13.12 -7.09
CA LYS A 107 11.59 12.20 -8.02
C LYS A 107 10.07 12.37 -7.97
N TRP A 108 9.50 12.42 -6.75
CA TRP A 108 8.06 12.63 -6.55
C TRP A 108 7.56 13.91 -7.23
N ASN A 109 8.32 15.01 -7.13
CA ASN A 109 7.92 16.29 -7.72
C ASN A 109 8.16 16.39 -9.23
N GLU A 110 9.16 15.67 -9.76
CA GLU A 110 9.50 15.68 -11.18
C GLU A 110 8.53 14.88 -12.03
N VAL A 111 7.95 13.82 -11.49
CA VAL A 111 7.08 12.91 -12.25
C VAL A 111 5.71 13.53 -12.46
N ASP A 112 5.26 13.55 -13.72
CA ASP A 112 3.95 14.08 -14.10
C ASP A 112 2.76 13.28 -13.54
N ARG A 113 2.96 11.96 -13.32
CA ARG A 113 1.95 11.05 -12.78
C ARG A 113 2.53 10.25 -11.63
N LYS A 114 1.96 10.40 -10.44
CA LYS A 114 2.39 9.67 -9.23
C LYS A 114 2.18 8.15 -9.35
N GLN A 115 1.27 7.74 -10.23
CA GLN A 115 1.10 6.33 -10.60
C GLN A 115 2.43 5.68 -11.06
N ALA A 116 3.29 6.44 -11.76
CA ALA A 116 4.61 5.93 -12.17
C ALA A 116 5.53 5.65 -10.98
N ILE A 117 5.43 6.42 -9.88
CA ILE A 117 6.17 6.15 -8.63
C ILE A 117 5.62 4.89 -7.95
N VAL A 118 4.29 4.67 -7.98
CA VAL A 118 3.67 3.44 -7.48
C VAL A 118 4.26 2.22 -8.19
N GLU A 119 4.23 2.23 -9.52
CA GLU A 119 4.74 1.16 -10.36
C GLU A 119 6.25 0.93 -10.15
N GLU A 120 7.02 2.00 -9.95
CA GLU A 120 8.46 1.94 -9.65
C GLU A 120 8.71 1.31 -8.28
N LEU A 121 7.99 1.73 -7.23
CA LEU A 121 8.08 1.17 -5.88
C LEU A 121 7.71 -0.32 -5.86
N GLU A 122 6.61 -0.69 -6.51
CA GLU A 122 6.20 -2.08 -6.67
C GLU A 122 7.23 -2.87 -7.48
N GLY A 123 7.79 -2.28 -8.53
CA GLY A 123 8.87 -2.86 -9.32
C GLY A 123 10.12 -3.16 -8.50
N HIS A 124 10.40 -2.37 -7.47
CA HIS A 124 11.47 -2.60 -6.49
C HIS A 124 11.06 -3.58 -5.36
N GLY A 125 9.80 -4.02 -5.33
CA GLY A 125 9.31 -5.00 -4.36
C GLY A 125 8.63 -4.40 -3.13
N VAL A 126 8.34 -3.09 -3.09
CA VAL A 126 7.61 -2.47 -1.98
C VAL A 126 6.16 -2.97 -1.97
N ILE A 127 5.71 -3.51 -0.84
CA ILE A 127 4.37 -4.08 -0.67
C ILE A 127 3.42 -2.99 -0.15
N LEU A 128 2.96 -2.12 -1.07
CA LEU A 128 2.19 -0.93 -0.72
C LEU A 128 0.88 -1.23 0.00
N GLU A 129 0.19 -2.32 -0.34
CA GLU A 129 -1.04 -2.71 0.34
C GLU A 129 -0.78 -3.15 1.77
N ALA A 130 0.30 -3.89 2.02
CA ALA A 130 0.68 -4.25 3.39
C ALA A 130 1.04 -3.01 4.23
N LEU A 131 1.67 -2.00 3.62
CA LEU A 131 1.93 -0.72 4.29
C LEU A 131 0.63 0.00 4.66
N LYS A 132 -0.36 0.02 3.78
CA LYS A 132 -1.70 0.59 4.07
C LYS A 132 -2.40 -0.14 5.20
N ASP A 133 -2.29 -1.46 5.25
CA ASP A 133 -2.89 -2.26 6.32
C ASP A 133 -2.18 -2.05 7.67
N MET A 134 -0.85 -1.85 7.66
CA MET A 134 -0.04 -1.61 8.86
C MET A 134 -0.19 -0.18 9.42
N VAL A 135 -0.08 0.84 8.58
CA VAL A 135 -0.05 2.25 9.00
C VAL A 135 -1.45 2.85 9.08
N GLY A 136 -2.31 2.51 8.10
CA GLY A 136 -3.68 2.98 8.00
C GLY A 136 -4.06 3.39 6.57
N LYS A 137 -5.33 3.18 6.23
CA LYS A 137 -5.86 3.43 4.87
C LYS A 137 -6.15 4.91 4.60
N ASP A 138 -6.13 5.74 5.63
CA ASP A 138 -6.39 7.18 5.53
C ASP A 138 -5.18 7.99 5.09
N TYR A 139 -4.01 7.35 5.04
CA TYR A 139 -2.77 7.98 4.58
C TYR A 139 -2.64 7.90 3.07
N ASP A 140 -1.96 8.88 2.49
CA ASP A 140 -1.56 8.82 1.09
C ASP A 140 -0.30 7.97 0.93
N LEU A 141 -0.07 7.44 -0.28
CA LEU A 141 1.13 6.68 -0.60
C LEU A 141 2.42 7.45 -0.23
N PHE A 142 2.45 8.75 -0.51
CA PHE A 142 3.54 9.63 -0.16
C PHE A 142 3.88 9.56 1.34
N ASP A 143 2.86 9.68 2.19
CA ASP A 143 3.03 9.64 3.64
C ASP A 143 3.44 8.26 4.14
N LEU A 144 2.89 7.20 3.55
CA LEU A 144 3.27 5.83 3.90
C LEU A 144 4.76 5.59 3.65
N VAL A 145 5.26 5.99 2.48
CA VAL A 145 6.68 5.83 2.13
C VAL A 145 7.56 6.73 3.00
N CYS A 146 7.22 8.01 3.17
CA CYS A 146 7.98 8.93 4.00
C CYS A 146 8.03 8.47 5.46
N HIS A 147 6.92 7.98 6.00
CA HIS A 147 6.84 7.51 7.38
C HIS A 147 7.66 6.23 7.59
N VAL A 148 7.44 5.22 6.77
CA VAL A 148 8.02 3.90 6.98
C VAL A 148 9.51 3.87 6.62
N ALA A 149 9.90 4.50 5.49
CA ALA A 149 11.27 4.45 5.01
C ALA A 149 12.18 5.52 5.62
N PHE A 150 11.64 6.70 5.94
CA PHE A 150 12.44 7.86 6.34
C PHE A 150 12.06 8.41 7.74
N ASP A 151 11.24 7.69 8.51
CA ASP A 151 10.79 8.08 9.86
C ASP A 151 10.16 9.49 9.93
N ARG A 152 9.49 9.93 8.86
CA ARG A 152 8.81 11.22 8.85
C ARG A 152 7.41 11.13 9.46
N PRO A 153 6.93 12.19 10.14
CA PRO A 153 5.55 12.24 10.62
C PRO A 153 4.58 12.11 9.45
N ALA A 154 3.68 11.13 9.52
CA ALA A 154 2.64 10.94 8.51
C ALA A 154 1.44 11.85 8.80
N LEU A 155 0.84 12.40 7.75
CA LEU A 155 -0.42 13.13 7.80
C LEU A 155 -1.45 12.36 6.99
N THR A 156 -2.66 12.30 7.53
CA THR A 156 -3.79 11.74 6.77
C THR A 156 -4.11 12.64 5.57
N ARG A 157 -4.71 12.04 4.53
CA ARG A 157 -5.15 12.79 3.34
C ARG A 157 -6.05 13.97 3.71
N LYS A 158 -6.93 13.79 4.70
CA LYS A 158 -7.83 14.84 5.19
C LYS A 158 -7.07 16.00 5.84
N GLU A 159 -6.09 15.70 6.70
CA GLU A 159 -5.26 16.73 7.34
C GLU A 159 -4.47 17.53 6.30
N ARG A 160 -3.95 16.87 5.25
CA ARG A 160 -3.26 17.54 4.14
C ARG A 160 -4.20 18.45 3.37
N ALA A 161 -5.37 17.97 2.98
CA ALA A 161 -6.39 18.78 2.29
C ALA A 161 -6.79 20.00 3.12
N ASP A 162 -7.03 19.82 4.42
CA ASP A 162 -7.41 20.91 5.33
C ASP A 162 -6.28 21.94 5.53
N LYS A 163 -5.02 21.50 5.55
CA LYS A 163 -3.87 22.43 5.57
C LYS A 163 -3.82 23.30 4.32
N VAL A 164 -4.04 22.72 3.14
CA VAL A 164 -4.05 23.49 1.88
C VAL A 164 -5.20 24.48 1.87
N ARG A 165 -6.41 24.10 2.30
CA ARG A 165 -7.59 25.01 2.40
C ARG A 165 -7.33 26.21 3.29
N LYS A 166 -6.66 26.01 4.43
CA LYS A 166 -6.36 27.08 5.39
C LYS A 166 -5.39 28.13 4.87
N ARG A 167 -4.58 27.80 3.85
CA ARG A 167 -3.57 28.73 3.31
C ARG A 167 -4.11 29.77 2.34
N ASP A 168 -5.41 29.72 1.97
CA ASP A 168 -6.07 30.62 0.99
C ASP A 168 -5.30 30.79 -0.34
N VAL A 169 -4.54 29.76 -0.72
CA VAL A 169 -3.67 29.79 -1.93
C VAL A 169 -4.46 29.88 -3.24
N PHE A 170 -5.77 29.62 -3.16
CA PHE A 170 -6.65 29.63 -4.33
C PHE A 170 -7.32 31.00 -4.59
N ALA A 171 -7.04 32.03 -3.79
CA ALA A 171 -7.63 33.37 -3.94
C ALA A 171 -7.35 33.99 -5.33
N LYS A 172 -6.22 33.59 -5.97
CA LYS A 172 -5.85 34.05 -7.32
C LYS A 172 -6.72 33.49 -8.45
N TYR A 173 -7.47 32.42 -8.20
CA TYR A 173 -8.37 31.81 -9.18
C TYR A 173 -9.78 32.40 -9.10
N GLY A 174 -10.50 32.40 -10.24
CA GLY A 174 -11.92 32.76 -10.28
C GLY A 174 -12.79 31.82 -9.46
N GLU A 175 -14.00 32.20 -9.14
CA GLU A 175 -14.91 31.46 -8.24
C GLU A 175 -15.14 30.02 -8.69
N THR A 176 -15.44 29.80 -9.97
CA THR A 176 -15.64 28.44 -10.52
C THR A 176 -14.38 27.58 -10.38
N ALA A 177 -13.19 28.12 -10.72
CA ALA A 177 -11.95 27.39 -10.61
C ALA A 177 -11.62 27.05 -9.15
N ARG A 178 -11.89 27.95 -8.20
CA ARG A 178 -11.75 27.66 -6.76
C ARG A 178 -12.68 26.55 -6.30
N THR A 179 -13.92 26.55 -6.77
CA THR A 179 -14.88 25.49 -6.47
C THR A 179 -14.37 24.13 -7.00
N VAL A 180 -13.81 24.09 -8.21
CA VAL A 180 -13.21 22.88 -8.77
C VAL A 180 -12.02 22.42 -7.93
N LEU A 181 -11.11 23.32 -7.54
CA LEU A 181 -9.95 22.96 -6.69
C LEU A 181 -10.38 22.41 -5.33
N ASN A 182 -11.41 22.99 -4.70
CA ASN A 182 -11.95 22.46 -3.46
C ASN A 182 -12.58 21.07 -3.63
N ALA A 183 -13.33 20.85 -4.73
CA ALA A 183 -13.87 19.52 -5.04
C ALA A 183 -12.77 18.48 -5.32
N LEU A 184 -11.65 18.89 -5.92
CA LEU A 184 -10.46 18.04 -6.09
C LEU A 184 -9.79 17.73 -4.74
N LEU A 185 -9.74 18.69 -3.81
CA LEU A 185 -9.26 18.43 -2.44
C LEU A 185 -10.16 17.45 -1.69
N ASP A 186 -11.50 17.52 -1.86
CA ASP A 186 -12.41 16.52 -1.31
C ASP A 186 -12.14 15.13 -1.90
N LYS A 187 -11.92 15.05 -3.21
CA LYS A 187 -11.60 13.81 -3.89
C LYS A 187 -10.24 13.24 -3.43
N TYR A 188 -9.25 14.11 -3.27
CA TYR A 188 -7.95 13.72 -2.69
C TYR A 188 -8.11 13.18 -1.27
N ALA A 189 -8.86 13.85 -0.40
CA ALA A 189 -9.10 13.43 0.97
C ALA A 189 -9.76 12.03 1.06
N ASP A 190 -10.60 11.70 0.09
CA ASP A 190 -11.27 10.40 -0.03
C ASP A 190 -10.38 9.31 -0.65
N GLN A 191 -9.73 9.59 -1.79
CA GLN A 191 -9.09 8.57 -2.64
C GLN A 191 -7.58 8.74 -2.87
N GLY A 192 -6.98 9.83 -2.40
CA GLY A 192 -5.55 10.12 -2.55
C GLY A 192 -5.17 10.78 -3.87
N ILE A 193 -3.86 10.98 -4.03
CA ILE A 193 -3.29 11.82 -5.11
C ILE A 193 -3.59 11.29 -6.51
N ILE A 194 -3.54 9.99 -6.72
CA ILE A 194 -3.75 9.36 -8.03
C ILE A 194 -5.15 9.67 -8.59
N ALA A 195 -6.13 9.81 -7.71
CA ALA A 195 -7.52 10.05 -8.11
C ALA A 195 -7.75 11.45 -8.71
N ILE A 196 -6.84 12.41 -8.52
CA ILE A 196 -6.96 13.80 -9.00
C ILE A 196 -6.02 14.14 -10.15
N GLU A 197 -5.05 13.30 -10.48
CA GLU A 197 -4.06 13.57 -11.53
C GLU A 197 -4.65 13.57 -12.96
N ASP A 198 -5.62 12.69 -13.22
CA ASP A 198 -6.23 12.57 -14.56
C ASP A 198 -7.42 13.53 -14.69
N THR A 199 -7.48 14.26 -15.81
CA THR A 199 -8.63 15.11 -16.16
C THR A 199 -9.95 14.33 -16.22
N LYS A 200 -9.92 13.00 -16.30
CA LYS A 200 -11.10 12.15 -16.20
C LYS A 200 -11.84 12.30 -14.87
N VAL A 201 -11.18 12.75 -13.80
CA VAL A 201 -11.83 13.06 -12.53
C VAL A 201 -12.98 14.04 -12.71
N LEU A 202 -12.87 15.01 -13.64
CA LEU A 202 -13.93 15.98 -13.94
C LEU A 202 -15.17 15.37 -14.61
N GLN A 203 -15.12 14.10 -15.03
CA GLN A 203 -16.28 13.39 -15.59
C GLN A 203 -17.11 12.66 -14.52
N LEU A 204 -16.64 12.65 -13.28
CA LEU A 204 -17.36 12.02 -12.17
C LEU A 204 -18.60 12.82 -11.79
N ASP A 205 -19.63 12.13 -11.32
CA ASP A 205 -20.92 12.74 -10.90
C ASP A 205 -20.75 13.87 -9.85
N SER A 206 -19.73 13.77 -9.02
CA SER A 206 -19.38 14.81 -8.04
C SER A 206 -19.06 16.17 -8.69
N PHE A 207 -18.52 16.17 -9.91
CA PHE A 207 -18.21 17.38 -10.68
C PHE A 207 -19.32 17.79 -11.65
N ALA A 208 -20.22 16.88 -12.01
CA ALA A 208 -21.30 17.17 -12.97
C ALA A 208 -22.19 18.37 -12.56
N LYS A 209 -22.34 18.59 -11.25
CA LYS A 209 -23.09 19.74 -10.71
C LYS A 209 -22.38 21.08 -10.89
N LEU A 210 -21.07 21.08 -11.12
CA LEU A 210 -20.24 22.28 -11.30
C LEU A 210 -20.16 22.72 -12.76
N GLY A 211 -20.48 21.83 -13.70
CA GLY A 211 -20.45 22.07 -15.14
C GLY A 211 -19.88 20.91 -15.95
N THR A 212 -19.81 21.09 -17.24
CA THR A 212 -19.18 20.09 -18.13
C THR A 212 -17.65 20.12 -17.95
N PRO A 213 -16.93 18.99 -18.17
CA PRO A 213 -15.47 18.96 -18.06
C PRO A 213 -14.75 20.04 -18.87
N VAL A 214 -15.28 20.41 -20.03
CA VAL A 214 -14.72 21.48 -20.88
C VAL A 214 -14.89 22.85 -20.23
N GLU A 215 -16.05 23.14 -19.66
CA GLU A 215 -16.31 24.40 -18.94
C GLU A 215 -15.45 24.52 -17.70
N LEU A 216 -15.30 23.41 -16.94
CA LEU A 216 -14.46 23.38 -15.76
C LEU A 216 -12.99 23.65 -16.10
N VAL A 217 -12.44 23.05 -17.17
CA VAL A 217 -11.08 23.34 -17.65
C VAL A 217 -10.97 24.78 -18.12
N ARG A 218 -11.99 25.33 -18.81
CA ARG A 218 -12.00 26.72 -19.27
C ARG A 218 -12.02 27.74 -18.13
N SER A 219 -12.55 27.39 -16.96
CA SER A 219 -12.54 28.28 -15.80
C SER A 219 -11.12 28.62 -15.31
N PHE A 220 -10.12 27.80 -15.67
CA PHE A 220 -8.70 28.08 -15.47
C PHE A 220 -8.06 28.84 -16.62
N GLY A 221 -8.81 29.13 -17.71
CA GLY A 221 -8.33 29.73 -18.95
C GLY A 221 -8.13 28.69 -20.06
N ASN A 222 -7.24 27.74 -19.89
CA ASN A 222 -6.99 26.66 -20.85
C ASN A 222 -6.48 25.37 -20.18
N LYS A 223 -6.33 24.29 -20.96
CA LYS A 223 -5.87 23.00 -20.47
C LYS A 223 -4.48 23.04 -19.81
N GLN A 224 -3.59 23.90 -20.29
CA GLN A 224 -2.23 24.03 -19.71
C GLN A 224 -2.31 24.70 -18.34
N GLN A 225 -3.11 25.75 -18.20
CA GLN A 225 -3.33 26.45 -16.93
C GLN A 225 -4.04 25.56 -15.91
N TYR A 226 -5.01 24.74 -16.35
CA TYR A 226 -5.62 23.70 -15.49
C TYR A 226 -4.55 22.73 -14.98
N LYS A 227 -3.71 22.15 -15.86
CA LYS A 227 -2.63 21.24 -15.46
C LYS A 227 -1.62 21.91 -14.51
N ALA A 228 -1.29 23.19 -14.74
CA ALA A 228 -0.43 23.94 -13.84
C ALA A 228 -1.06 24.11 -12.44
N ALA A 229 -2.39 24.37 -12.37
CA ALA A 229 -3.10 24.44 -11.11
C ALA A 229 -3.13 23.09 -10.37
N ILE A 230 -3.27 21.98 -11.08
CA ILE A 230 -3.18 20.64 -10.46
C ILE A 230 -1.79 20.37 -9.90
N ARG A 231 -0.72 20.65 -10.66
CA ARG A 231 0.67 20.49 -10.17
C ARG A 231 0.96 21.39 -8.96
N GLU A 232 0.42 22.59 -8.94
CA GLU A 232 0.51 23.46 -7.77
C GLU A 232 -0.21 22.85 -6.57
N LEU A 233 -1.42 22.33 -6.77
CA LEU A 233 -2.19 21.63 -5.73
C LEU A 233 -1.40 20.45 -5.18
N GLU A 234 -0.84 19.61 -6.04
CA GLU A 234 0.00 18.46 -5.66
C GLU A 234 1.24 18.89 -4.85
N SER A 235 1.90 19.95 -5.29
CA SER A 235 3.07 20.50 -4.58
C SER A 235 2.70 20.99 -3.19
N LEU A 236 1.58 21.70 -3.05
CA LEU A 236 1.08 22.21 -1.76
C LEU A 236 0.67 21.08 -0.80
N LEU A 237 0.12 19.98 -1.32
CA LEU A 237 -0.24 18.81 -0.53
C LEU A 237 0.98 18.14 0.11
N HIS A 238 2.16 18.17 -0.54
CA HIS A 238 3.34 17.44 -0.11
C HIS A 238 4.53 18.32 0.34
N GLU A 239 4.33 19.64 0.49
CA GLU A 239 5.38 20.60 0.82
C GLU A 239 6.03 20.37 2.19
N ASP A 240 5.26 19.94 3.19
CA ASP A 240 5.68 19.85 4.60
C ASP A 240 6.81 18.83 4.87
N GLN A 241 7.12 17.94 3.94
CA GLN A 241 8.16 16.93 4.13
C GLN A 241 9.58 17.43 3.78
N ARG A 242 9.70 18.65 3.25
CA ARG A 242 10.99 19.29 2.92
C ARG A 242 11.63 20.04 4.12
N ALA A 243 10.90 20.20 5.20
CA ALA A 243 11.35 20.95 6.40
C ALA A 243 12.08 20.06 7.43
#